data_df35b029559fdd7ee70aab343418b013
#
_entry.id   df35b029559fdd7ee70aab343418b013
#
_cell.length_a   1.000
_cell.length_b   1.000
_cell.length_c   1.000
_cell.angle_alpha   90.00
_cell.angle_beta   90.00
_cell.angle_gamma   90.00
#
_symmetry.space_group_name_H-M   'P 1'
#
loop_
_entity.id
_entity.type
_entity.pdbx_description
1 polymer ?
#
loop_
_entity_poly.entity_id
_entity_poly.type
_entity_poly.pdbx_seq_one_letter_code
_entity_poly.pdbx_strand_id
1 'polypeptide(L)'
;DHYIFTADSRSNRNVDILRDFAKEQDLPYFYDVIDDPDGKWVFDKEKGNLKKQYGSNYAGVCHTALPQKGHIRPGEVLFGTDSHTCMAGAFNQFATGIGNTDAGFVMGTGKLLIKLPETMHFRLEGELQPGVMAKDIILHCIGEIGFDGATYRALQFDGPGAQSLTMDD
;
A
#
# COMPACT_ATOMS: atom_id res chain seq x y z
N ASP A 1 4.72 3.07 -8.65
CA ASP A 1 6.04 2.42 -8.84
C ASP A 1 6.04 1.31 -9.91
N HIS A 2 4.90 0.81 -10.35
CA HIS A 2 4.82 -0.25 -11.37
C HIS A 2 5.38 0.15 -12.74
N TYR A 3 5.46 1.43 -13.03
CA TYR A 3 5.96 1.94 -14.32
C TYR A 3 7.44 2.33 -14.30
N ILE A 4 8.06 2.35 -13.15
CA ILE A 4 9.39 2.96 -12.97
C ILE A 4 10.51 2.19 -13.69
N PHE A 5 10.31 0.90 -13.94
CA PHE A 5 11.24 0.00 -14.64
C PHE A 5 10.68 -0.51 -15.96
N THR A 6 10.00 0.31 -16.72
CA THR A 6 9.42 -0.08 -18.00
C THR A 6 10.17 0.54 -19.18
N ALA A 7 10.21 -0.17 -20.30
CA ALA A 7 10.67 0.34 -21.59
C ALA A 7 9.54 0.94 -22.43
N ASP A 8 8.27 0.84 -21.97
CA ASP A 8 7.11 1.36 -22.69
C ASP A 8 7.06 2.89 -22.62
N SER A 9 6.92 3.54 -23.78
CA SER A 9 6.93 5.00 -23.89
C SER A 9 5.75 5.69 -23.18
N ARG A 10 4.56 5.04 -23.13
CA ARG A 10 3.40 5.59 -22.41
C ARG A 10 3.62 5.55 -20.90
N SER A 11 4.17 4.46 -20.42
CA SER A 11 4.46 4.29 -18.99
C SER A 11 5.53 5.28 -18.55
N ASN A 12 6.59 5.48 -19.36
CA ASN A 12 7.62 6.47 -19.10
C ASN A 12 7.03 7.89 -19.04
N ARG A 13 6.16 8.25 -19.99
CA ARG A 13 5.46 9.54 -19.96
C ARG A 13 4.62 9.72 -18.70
N ASN A 14 3.92 8.67 -18.24
CA ASN A 14 3.12 8.75 -17.01
C ASN A 14 4.01 8.97 -15.79
N VAL A 15 5.19 8.36 -15.74
CA VAL A 15 6.15 8.59 -14.67
C VAL A 15 6.64 10.04 -14.68
N ASP A 16 6.95 10.59 -15.85
CA ASP A 16 7.37 11.99 -15.97
C ASP A 16 6.27 12.97 -15.52
N ILE A 17 5.01 12.72 -15.89
CA ILE A 17 3.85 13.49 -15.40
C ILE A 17 3.77 13.46 -13.87
N LEU A 18 3.97 12.28 -13.25
CA LEU A 18 3.97 12.16 -11.80
C LEU A 18 5.13 12.93 -11.14
N ARG A 19 6.31 12.92 -11.75
CA ARG A 19 7.47 13.70 -11.30
C ARG A 19 7.21 15.19 -11.33
N ASP A 20 6.68 15.66 -12.46
CA ASP A 20 6.32 17.08 -12.64
C ASP A 20 5.27 17.50 -11.61
N PHE A 21 4.22 16.71 -11.45
CA PHE A 21 3.19 16.95 -10.45
C PHE A 21 3.75 16.97 -9.02
N ALA A 22 4.59 16.00 -8.67
CA ALA A 22 5.20 15.94 -7.35
C ALA A 22 6.06 17.18 -7.05
N LYS A 23 6.75 17.68 -8.06
CA LYS A 23 7.57 18.91 -8.00
C LYS A 23 6.70 20.17 -7.90
N GLU A 24 5.67 20.29 -8.74
CA GLU A 24 4.75 21.43 -8.75
C GLU A 24 4.00 21.57 -7.42
N GLN A 25 3.63 20.44 -6.82
CA GLN A 25 2.86 20.41 -5.57
C GLN A 25 3.73 20.32 -4.31
N ASP A 26 5.06 20.33 -4.46
CA ASP A 26 6.04 20.19 -3.36
C ASP A 26 5.70 19.01 -2.43
N LEU A 27 5.43 17.82 -3.03
CA LEU A 27 5.02 16.65 -2.26
C LEU A 27 6.15 16.16 -1.35
N PRO A 28 5.92 16.06 -0.04
CA PRO A 28 6.98 15.72 0.92
C PRO A 28 7.43 14.25 0.83
N TYR A 29 6.60 13.38 0.26
CA TYR A 29 6.85 11.94 0.16
C TYR A 29 6.71 11.46 -1.29
N PHE A 30 7.77 11.61 -2.04
CA PHE A 30 7.88 11.07 -3.39
C PHE A 30 9.18 10.30 -3.52
N TYR A 31 9.09 8.98 -3.67
CA TYR A 31 10.23 8.07 -3.74
C TYR A 31 10.52 7.71 -5.19
N ASP A 32 11.68 8.12 -5.69
CA ASP A 32 12.06 7.96 -7.09
C ASP A 32 13.47 7.36 -7.23
N VAL A 33 13.72 6.69 -8.35
CA VAL A 33 15.03 6.13 -8.72
C VAL A 33 15.98 7.18 -9.27
N ILE A 34 15.47 8.34 -9.72
CA ILE A 34 16.28 9.42 -10.27
C ILE A 34 16.87 10.22 -9.13
N ASP A 35 18.17 10.50 -9.24
CA ASP A 35 18.85 11.44 -8.37
C ASP A 35 18.29 12.86 -8.57
N ASP A 36 17.94 13.50 -7.48
CA ASP A 36 17.47 14.88 -7.49
C ASP A 36 18.60 15.79 -6.97
N PRO A 37 19.24 16.56 -7.84
CA PRO A 37 20.32 17.44 -7.42
C PRO A 37 19.87 18.57 -6.50
N ASP A 38 18.57 18.95 -6.56
CA ASP A 38 17.99 19.97 -5.69
C ASP A 38 17.60 19.39 -4.32
N GLY A 39 17.57 18.06 -4.21
CA GLY A 39 17.16 17.31 -3.02
C GLY A 39 15.65 17.33 -2.77
N LYS A 40 15.14 16.28 -2.20
CA LYS A 40 13.73 16.12 -1.80
C LYS A 40 13.54 16.30 -0.31
N TRP A 41 12.39 16.83 0.08
CA TRP A 41 12.00 16.86 1.47
C TRP A 41 11.57 15.47 1.93
N VAL A 42 12.23 14.95 2.95
CA VAL A 42 11.89 13.67 3.60
C VAL A 42 11.73 13.89 5.11
N PHE A 43 10.86 13.11 5.73
CA PHE A 43 10.68 13.20 7.18
C PHE A 43 11.84 12.52 7.91
N ASP A 44 12.56 13.27 8.72
CA ASP A 44 13.60 12.77 9.61
C ASP A 44 12.97 12.25 10.90
N LYS A 45 12.91 10.91 11.05
CA LYS A 45 12.28 10.26 12.19
C LYS A 45 13.00 10.55 13.52
N GLU A 46 14.33 10.75 13.47
CA GLU A 46 15.13 11.03 14.66
C GLU A 46 14.92 12.47 15.18
N LYS A 47 14.73 13.38 14.25
CA LYS A 47 14.55 14.80 14.56
C LYS A 47 13.10 15.26 14.58
N GLY A 48 12.17 14.40 14.13
CA GLY A 48 10.75 14.72 14.05
C GLY A 48 10.41 15.90 13.11
N ASN A 49 11.24 16.17 12.10
CA ASN A 49 11.07 17.27 11.16
C ASN A 49 11.38 16.86 9.72
N LEU A 50 11.06 17.72 8.76
CA LEU A 50 11.42 17.53 7.37
C LEU A 50 12.88 17.95 7.15
N LYS A 51 13.63 17.13 6.38
CA LYS A 51 14.98 17.43 5.91
C LYS A 51 15.07 17.24 4.40
N LYS A 52 16.00 17.92 3.75
CA LYS A 52 16.35 17.65 2.34
C LYS A 52 17.24 16.41 2.26
N GLN A 53 16.86 15.49 1.39
CA GLN A 53 17.66 14.34 0.98
C GLN A 53 18.08 14.51 -0.48
N TYR A 54 19.35 14.37 -0.73
CA TYR A 54 19.93 14.40 -2.09
C TYR A 54 20.16 12.98 -2.59
N GLY A 55 20.14 12.80 -3.91
CA GLY A 55 20.26 11.52 -4.54
C GLY A 55 18.95 10.74 -4.61
N SER A 56 19.01 9.51 -5.13
CA SER A 56 17.85 8.63 -5.20
C SER A 56 17.35 8.25 -3.81
N ASN A 57 16.05 8.37 -3.60
CA ASN A 57 15.37 7.95 -2.36
C ASN A 57 14.43 6.76 -2.57
N TYR A 58 14.55 6.09 -3.70
CA TYR A 58 13.77 4.89 -3.98
C TYR A 58 14.03 3.80 -2.91
N ALA A 59 12.97 3.27 -2.36
CA ALA A 59 13.04 2.32 -1.24
C ALA A 59 12.47 0.94 -1.58
N GLY A 60 12.15 0.69 -2.83
CA GLY A 60 11.55 -0.56 -3.29
C GLY A 60 10.06 -0.44 -3.61
N VAL A 61 9.40 -1.58 -3.77
CA VAL A 61 7.98 -1.68 -4.07
C VAL A 61 7.15 -1.03 -2.96
N CYS A 62 6.11 -0.29 -3.32
CA CYS A 62 5.28 0.48 -2.38
C CYS A 62 4.73 -0.36 -1.22
N HIS A 63 4.35 -1.61 -1.48
CA HIS A 63 3.80 -2.50 -0.46
C HIS A 63 4.78 -2.86 0.66
N THR A 64 6.08 -2.81 0.38
CA THR A 64 7.14 -3.00 1.39
C THR A 64 7.68 -1.65 1.87
N ALA A 65 7.89 -0.73 0.94
CA ALA A 65 8.50 0.56 1.25
C ALA A 65 7.62 1.43 2.16
N LEU A 66 6.30 1.48 1.93
CA LEU A 66 5.40 2.32 2.72
C LEU A 66 5.33 1.88 4.20
N PRO A 67 5.19 0.58 4.54
CA PRO A 67 5.28 0.13 5.92
C PRO A 67 6.63 0.46 6.56
N GLN A 68 7.74 0.14 5.89
CA GLN A 68 9.09 0.39 6.41
C GLN A 68 9.38 1.87 6.65
N LYS A 69 8.80 2.75 5.84
CA LYS A 69 8.90 4.20 5.99
C LYS A 69 7.92 4.78 7.02
N GLY A 70 7.01 3.95 7.56
CA GLY A 70 6.05 4.35 8.57
C GLY A 70 4.85 5.13 8.03
N HIS A 71 4.52 4.94 6.76
CA HIS A 71 3.31 5.53 6.14
C HIS A 71 2.08 4.66 6.33
N ILE A 72 2.25 3.41 6.75
CA ILE A 72 1.14 2.52 7.08
C ILE A 72 1.03 2.40 8.59
N ARG A 73 -0.11 2.84 9.14
CA ARG A 73 -0.33 2.90 10.58
C ARG A 73 -1.73 2.44 10.96
N PRO A 74 -1.89 1.77 12.11
CA PRO A 74 -3.20 1.37 12.60
C PRO A 74 -4.16 2.56 12.72
N GLY A 75 -5.41 2.37 12.29
CA GLY A 75 -6.47 3.37 12.40
C GLY A 75 -6.43 4.50 11.37
N GLU A 76 -5.44 4.55 10.50
CA GLU A 76 -5.37 5.50 9.39
C GLU A 76 -6.05 4.93 8.13
N VAL A 77 -6.22 5.78 7.11
CA VAL A 77 -6.83 5.42 5.82
C VAL A 77 -5.80 5.57 4.71
N LEU A 78 -5.67 4.55 3.87
CA LEU A 78 -4.84 4.56 2.67
C LEU A 78 -5.69 4.31 1.42
N PHE A 79 -5.68 5.23 0.49
CA PHE A 79 -6.16 5.04 -0.86
C PHE A 79 -5.00 4.95 -1.83
N GLY A 80 -4.96 3.92 -2.65
CA GLY A 80 -3.93 3.73 -3.66
C GLY A 80 -4.53 3.38 -5.01
N THR A 81 -3.80 3.64 -6.09
CA THR A 81 -4.22 3.25 -7.45
C THR A 81 -3.72 1.87 -7.85
N ASP A 82 -3.11 1.16 -6.92
CA ASP A 82 -2.67 -0.22 -7.08
C ASP A 82 -3.72 -1.22 -6.59
N SER A 83 -3.88 -2.32 -7.32
CA SER A 83 -4.86 -3.37 -7.00
C SER A 83 -4.55 -4.13 -5.70
N HIS A 84 -3.31 -4.07 -5.20
CA HIS A 84 -2.87 -4.71 -3.98
C HIS A 84 -2.83 -3.76 -2.77
N THR A 85 -3.37 -2.54 -2.90
CA THR A 85 -3.38 -1.54 -1.81
C THR A 85 -4.00 -2.08 -0.52
N CYS A 86 -5.01 -2.96 -0.62
CA CYS A 86 -5.69 -3.55 0.54
C CYS A 86 -4.76 -4.38 1.44
N MET A 87 -3.56 -4.78 0.98
CA MET A 87 -2.59 -5.49 1.82
C MET A 87 -2.18 -4.69 3.07
N ALA A 88 -2.25 -3.36 3.02
CA ALA A 88 -1.96 -2.53 4.18
C ALA A 88 -2.96 -2.73 5.34
N GLY A 89 -4.08 -3.41 5.09
CA GLY A 89 -5.00 -3.87 6.13
C GLY A 89 -4.35 -4.82 7.15
N ALA A 90 -3.31 -5.56 6.76
CA ALA A 90 -2.53 -6.40 7.69
C ALA A 90 -1.91 -5.59 8.84
N PHE A 91 -1.70 -4.29 8.64
CA PHE A 91 -1.21 -3.34 9.64
C PHE A 91 -2.34 -2.59 10.35
N ASN A 92 -3.57 -3.09 10.31
CA ASN A 92 -4.76 -2.44 10.87
C ASN A 92 -5.06 -1.04 10.30
N GLN A 93 -4.68 -0.79 9.06
CA GLN A 93 -5.03 0.41 8.31
C GLN A 93 -6.24 0.13 7.42
N PHE A 94 -7.20 1.04 7.32
CA PHE A 94 -8.24 0.94 6.30
C PHE A 94 -7.62 1.25 4.95
N ALA A 95 -7.43 0.23 4.11
CA ALA A 95 -6.71 0.37 2.84
C ALA A 95 -7.51 -0.22 1.69
N THR A 96 -7.63 0.53 0.60
CA THR A 96 -8.31 0.04 -0.61
C THR A 96 -7.77 0.68 -1.88
N GLY A 97 -7.86 -0.07 -2.98
CA GLY A 97 -7.57 0.43 -4.32
C GLY A 97 -8.72 1.30 -4.84
N ILE A 98 -8.35 2.40 -5.51
CA ILE A 98 -9.30 3.31 -6.17
C ILE A 98 -8.85 3.58 -7.60
N GLY A 99 -9.78 4.00 -8.44
CA GLY A 99 -9.47 4.42 -9.82
C GLY A 99 -8.68 5.72 -9.88
N ASN A 100 -7.98 5.96 -10.98
CA ASN A 100 -7.18 7.17 -11.17
C ASN A 100 -8.02 8.46 -11.08
N THR A 101 -9.28 8.42 -11.53
CA THR A 101 -10.21 9.57 -11.43
C THR A 101 -10.54 9.88 -9.98
N ASP A 102 -10.81 8.84 -9.18
CA ASP A 102 -11.08 9.00 -7.75
C ASP A 102 -9.83 9.49 -7.01
N ALA A 103 -8.64 8.99 -7.39
CA ALA A 103 -7.38 9.46 -6.84
C ALA A 103 -7.17 10.96 -7.11
N GLY A 104 -7.45 11.41 -8.34
CA GLY A 104 -7.41 12.84 -8.67
C GLY A 104 -8.40 13.66 -7.84
N PHE A 105 -9.60 13.15 -7.62
CA PHE A 105 -10.60 13.79 -6.76
C PHE A 105 -10.15 13.87 -5.30
N VAL A 106 -9.57 12.79 -4.77
CA VAL A 106 -9.02 12.75 -3.40
C VAL A 106 -7.87 13.74 -3.25
N MET A 107 -6.95 13.79 -4.21
CA MET A 107 -5.83 14.76 -4.17
C MET A 107 -6.32 16.21 -4.22
N GLY A 108 -7.39 16.50 -4.96
CA GLY A 108 -7.95 17.86 -5.07
C GLY A 108 -8.84 18.27 -3.91
N THR A 109 -9.48 17.33 -3.22
CA THR A 109 -10.54 17.65 -2.23
C THR A 109 -10.26 17.11 -0.83
N GLY A 110 -9.36 16.15 -0.69
CA GLY A 110 -9.12 15.40 0.55
C GLY A 110 -10.27 14.47 0.94
N LYS A 111 -11.22 14.19 0.03
CA LYS A 111 -12.46 13.46 0.35
C LYS A 111 -12.75 12.39 -0.69
N LEU A 112 -13.33 11.29 -0.24
CA LEU A 112 -13.90 10.25 -1.09
C LEU A 112 -15.21 9.74 -0.46
N LEU A 113 -16.24 9.60 -1.28
CA LEU A 113 -17.48 8.96 -0.86
C LEU A 113 -17.37 7.46 -1.13
N ILE A 114 -17.47 6.67 -0.08
CA ILE A 114 -17.48 5.21 -0.16
C ILE A 114 -18.71 4.65 0.53
N LYS A 115 -19.20 3.52 0.06
CA LYS A 115 -20.14 2.70 0.83
C LYS A 115 -19.34 1.93 1.87
N LEU A 116 -19.80 1.91 3.12
CA LEU A 116 -19.13 1.12 4.15
C LEU A 116 -19.20 -0.38 3.77
N PRO A 117 -18.05 -1.08 3.61
CA PRO A 117 -18.05 -2.50 3.27
C PRO A 117 -18.53 -3.34 4.46
N GLU A 118 -19.21 -4.45 4.14
CA GLU A 118 -19.47 -5.50 5.11
C GLU A 118 -18.17 -6.22 5.48
N THR A 119 -18.06 -6.69 6.72
CA THR A 119 -16.90 -7.46 7.16
C THR A 119 -17.15 -8.95 6.99
N MET A 120 -16.24 -9.63 6.31
CA MET A 120 -16.12 -11.08 6.28
C MET A 120 -15.07 -11.50 7.30
N HIS A 121 -15.45 -12.37 8.23
CA HIS A 121 -14.59 -12.78 9.32
C HIS A 121 -14.06 -14.20 9.10
N PHE A 122 -12.75 -14.35 9.09
CA PHE A 122 -12.04 -15.62 9.05
C PHE A 122 -11.40 -15.90 10.39
N ARG A 123 -11.88 -16.94 11.07
CA ARG A 123 -11.29 -17.40 12.33
C ARG A 123 -10.39 -18.60 12.06
N LEU A 124 -9.09 -18.42 12.30
CA LEU A 124 -8.08 -19.45 12.08
C LEU A 124 -7.85 -20.23 13.38
N GLU A 125 -8.23 -21.48 13.38
CA GLU A 125 -8.09 -22.38 14.52
C GLU A 125 -6.92 -23.36 14.33
N GLY A 126 -6.27 -23.71 15.44
CA GLY A 126 -5.15 -24.67 15.44
C GLY A 126 -3.82 -24.05 15.05
N GLU A 127 -2.90 -24.90 14.62
CA GLU A 127 -1.54 -24.55 14.24
C GLU A 127 -1.26 -25.03 12.82
N LEU A 128 -0.36 -24.30 12.12
CA LEU A 128 0.09 -24.71 10.80
C LEU A 128 0.87 -26.02 10.88
N GLN A 129 0.53 -26.97 10.03
CA GLN A 129 1.27 -28.22 9.93
C GLN A 129 2.66 -28.00 9.30
N PRO A 130 3.65 -28.85 9.61
CA PRO A 130 4.96 -28.77 8.97
C PRO A 130 4.86 -28.73 7.44
N GLY A 131 5.48 -27.74 6.81
CA GLY A 131 5.47 -27.52 5.35
C GLY A 131 4.29 -26.72 4.82
N VAL A 132 3.35 -26.29 5.68
CA VAL A 132 2.27 -25.36 5.32
C VAL A 132 2.73 -23.93 5.62
N MET A 133 2.53 -23.04 4.65
CA MET A 133 2.89 -21.62 4.76
C MET A 133 1.64 -20.74 4.90
N ALA A 134 1.81 -19.53 5.38
CA ALA A 134 0.73 -18.56 5.49
C ALA A 134 -0.02 -18.32 4.16
N LYS A 135 0.71 -18.39 3.04
CA LYS A 135 0.11 -18.33 1.70
C LYS A 135 -0.93 -19.41 1.43
N ASP A 136 -0.77 -20.61 2.01
CA ASP A 136 -1.73 -21.70 1.84
C ASP A 136 -3.05 -21.38 2.53
N ILE A 137 -3.03 -20.60 3.63
CA ILE A 137 -4.24 -20.13 4.32
C ILE A 137 -5.10 -19.31 3.37
N ILE A 138 -4.52 -18.27 2.74
CA ILE A 138 -5.30 -17.41 1.85
C ILE A 138 -5.76 -18.16 0.60
N LEU A 139 -4.95 -19.08 0.07
CA LEU A 139 -5.35 -19.93 -1.05
C LEU A 139 -6.51 -20.84 -0.69
N HIS A 140 -6.52 -21.40 0.52
CA HIS A 140 -7.65 -22.19 1.02
C HIS A 140 -8.90 -21.32 1.17
N CYS A 141 -8.79 -20.15 1.80
CA CYS A 141 -9.91 -19.21 1.92
C CYS A 141 -10.50 -18.84 0.53
N ILE A 142 -9.65 -18.56 -0.45
CA ILE A 142 -10.10 -18.27 -1.83
C ILE A 142 -10.80 -19.50 -2.43
N GLY A 143 -10.31 -20.70 -2.17
CA GLY A 143 -10.94 -21.94 -2.61
C GLY A 143 -12.36 -22.12 -2.07
N GLU A 144 -12.60 -21.71 -0.81
CA GLU A 144 -13.92 -21.82 -0.16
C GLU A 144 -14.92 -20.75 -0.62
N ILE A 145 -14.48 -19.49 -0.75
CA ILE A 145 -15.37 -18.36 -1.07
C ILE A 145 -15.44 -18.01 -2.56
N GLY A 146 -14.55 -18.58 -3.37
CA GLY A 146 -14.36 -18.21 -4.79
C GLY A 146 -13.46 -16.95 -4.93
N PHE A 147 -12.97 -16.75 -6.17
CA PHE A 147 -12.03 -15.65 -6.47
C PHE A 147 -12.65 -14.25 -6.32
N ASP A 148 -13.97 -14.13 -6.38
CA ASP A 148 -14.74 -12.89 -6.26
C ASP A 148 -15.56 -12.79 -4.96
N GLY A 149 -15.48 -13.80 -4.10
CA GLY A 149 -16.31 -13.93 -2.89
C GLY A 149 -16.13 -12.80 -1.87
N ALA A 150 -14.98 -12.14 -1.88
CA ALA A 150 -14.68 -11.01 -1.01
C ALA A 150 -14.84 -9.64 -1.71
N THR A 151 -15.47 -9.59 -2.89
CA THR A 151 -15.65 -8.34 -3.63
C THR A 151 -16.40 -7.31 -2.77
N TYR A 152 -15.79 -6.14 -2.61
CA TYR A 152 -16.29 -5.03 -1.80
C TYR A 152 -16.57 -5.40 -0.32
N ARG A 153 -15.75 -6.26 0.27
CA ARG A 153 -15.82 -6.64 1.69
C ARG A 153 -14.50 -6.34 2.41
N ALA A 154 -14.59 -5.97 3.67
CA ALA A 154 -13.43 -5.96 4.55
C ALA A 154 -13.16 -7.39 5.04
N LEU A 155 -11.90 -7.83 5.02
CA LEU A 155 -11.51 -9.13 5.55
C LEU A 155 -10.89 -8.94 6.93
N GLN A 156 -11.37 -9.71 7.91
CA GLN A 156 -10.82 -9.76 9.25
C GLN A 156 -10.35 -11.17 9.53
N PHE A 157 -9.08 -11.30 9.92
CA PHE A 157 -8.50 -12.57 10.34
C PHE A 157 -8.20 -12.53 11.83
N ASP A 158 -8.62 -13.56 12.57
CA ASP A 158 -8.32 -13.72 13.98
C ASP A 158 -8.18 -15.19 14.39
N GLY A 159 -8.08 -15.44 15.67
CA GLY A 159 -7.93 -16.76 16.26
C GLY A 159 -6.47 -17.14 16.53
N PRO A 160 -6.27 -18.31 17.20
CA PRO A 160 -4.93 -18.77 17.56
C PRO A 160 -4.00 -18.94 16.37
N GLY A 161 -4.51 -19.43 15.24
CA GLY A 161 -3.75 -19.59 14.00
C GLY A 161 -3.26 -18.26 13.44
N ALA A 162 -4.08 -17.20 13.48
CA ALA A 162 -3.67 -15.87 13.04
C ALA A 162 -2.61 -15.25 13.96
N GLN A 163 -2.70 -15.48 15.27
CA GLN A 163 -1.74 -14.95 16.24
C GLN A 163 -0.36 -15.61 16.15
N SER A 164 -0.25 -16.77 15.53
CA SER A 164 1.03 -17.46 15.33
C SER A 164 1.81 -16.94 14.11
N LEU A 165 1.17 -16.14 13.25
CA LEU A 165 1.78 -15.58 12.06
C LEU A 165 2.58 -14.32 12.39
N THR A 166 3.60 -14.07 11.57
CA THR A 166 4.39 -12.83 11.63
C THR A 166 3.86 -11.80 10.63
N MET A 167 4.42 -10.59 10.63
CA MET A 167 4.05 -9.56 9.64
C MET A 167 4.58 -9.84 8.24
N ASP A 168 5.51 -10.79 8.10
CA ASP A 168 6.04 -11.22 6.80
C ASP A 168 5.19 -12.35 6.18
N ASP A 169 4.29 -12.96 6.96
CA ASP A 169 3.35 -13.98 6.56
C ASP A 169 2.06 -13.35 6.00
#